data_17de0878100249e944cf6612a4b3439e
#
_entry.id   17de0878100249e944cf6612a4b3439e
#
_cell.length_a   1.000
_cell.length_b   1.000
_cell.length_c   1.000
_cell.angle_alpha   90.00
_cell.angle_beta   90.00
_cell.angle_gamma   90.00
#
_symmetry.space_group_name_H-M   'P 1'
#
loop_
_entity.id
_entity.type
_entity.pdbx_description
1 polymer ?
#
loop_
_entity_poly.entity_id
_entity_poly.type
_entity_poly.pdbx_seq_one_letter_code
_entity_poly.pdbx_strand_id
1 'polypeptide(L)'
;MADTILRVAGISKRFGGLQALTDVGITIERGQVYGLIGPNGAGKTTFFNVITGLYIPDSGTFELGGKPYKPSAVHEVAKAGIARTFQNIRLFAEMTALENVMVGRHVRSQSGLLGAIFRTGGFQAEEAAIAQRAQELLDYVGIGRYAAY
;
A
#
# COMPACT_ATOMS: atom_id res chain seq x y z
N MET A 1 9.96 17.04 18.84
CA MET A 1 10.71 16.26 17.83
C MET A 1 9.75 16.00 16.69
N ALA A 2 10.16 16.19 15.45
CA ALA A 2 9.32 15.87 14.29
C ALA A 2 9.00 14.37 14.30
N ASP A 3 7.71 14.01 14.12
CA ASP A 3 7.26 12.60 14.10
C ASP A 3 7.49 12.05 12.69
N THR A 4 8.72 11.61 12.41
CA THR A 4 9.10 11.02 11.12
C THR A 4 8.40 9.70 10.92
N ILE A 5 7.56 9.60 9.89
CA ILE A 5 6.87 8.36 9.54
C ILE A 5 7.68 7.49 8.58
N LEU A 6 8.36 8.09 7.61
CA LEU A 6 9.20 7.39 6.64
C LEU A 6 10.49 8.16 6.43
N ARG A 7 11.63 7.48 6.57
CA ARG A 7 12.94 7.98 6.15
C ARG A 7 13.53 7.02 5.13
N VAL A 8 13.98 7.60 4.04
CA VAL A 8 14.66 6.90 2.94
C VAL A 8 15.98 7.60 2.72
N ALA A 9 17.09 6.88 2.71
CA ALA A 9 18.43 7.47 2.57
C ALA A 9 19.32 6.64 1.66
N GLY A 10 20.04 7.33 0.76
CA GLY A 10 21.08 6.74 -0.07
C GLY A 10 20.59 5.76 -1.13
N ILE A 11 19.35 5.87 -1.57
CA ILE A 11 18.76 4.90 -2.50
C ILE A 11 19.35 5.06 -3.88
N SER A 12 19.95 3.97 -4.36
CA SER A 12 20.42 3.87 -5.74
C SER A 12 19.79 2.67 -6.43
N LYS A 13 19.49 2.81 -7.73
CA LYS A 13 18.93 1.75 -8.56
C LYS A 13 19.42 1.84 -9.99
N ARG A 14 19.91 0.70 -10.48
CA ARG A 14 20.40 0.53 -11.85
C ARG A 14 19.59 -0.55 -12.56
N PHE A 15 19.33 -0.34 -13.83
CA PHE A 15 18.75 -1.33 -14.74
C PHE A 15 19.70 -1.55 -15.92
N GLY A 16 20.45 -2.66 -15.90
CA GLY A 16 21.50 -2.89 -16.89
C GLY A 16 22.51 -1.73 -16.94
N GLY A 17 22.61 -1.05 -18.06
CA GLY A 17 23.50 0.11 -18.24
C GLY A 17 22.94 1.45 -17.75
N LEU A 18 21.64 1.50 -17.40
CA LEU A 18 20.96 2.75 -17.02
C LEU A 18 20.95 2.94 -15.50
N GLN A 19 21.54 4.01 -15.01
CA GLN A 19 21.44 4.45 -13.62
C GLN A 19 20.15 5.26 -13.47
N ALA A 20 19.12 4.67 -12.83
CA ALA A 20 17.81 5.28 -12.69
C ALA A 20 17.66 6.13 -11.42
N LEU A 21 18.35 5.76 -10.34
CA LEU A 21 18.42 6.51 -9.09
C LEU A 21 19.85 6.52 -8.58
N THR A 22 20.33 7.67 -8.09
CA THR A 22 21.65 7.82 -7.50
C THR A 22 21.53 8.60 -6.20
N ASP A 23 21.82 7.95 -5.07
CA ASP A 23 21.87 8.55 -3.73
C ASP A 23 20.63 9.39 -3.36
N VAL A 24 19.45 8.87 -3.68
CA VAL A 24 18.18 9.57 -3.45
C VAL A 24 17.71 9.35 -2.02
N GLY A 25 17.27 10.42 -1.36
CA GLY A 25 16.69 10.36 -0.02
C GLY A 25 15.47 11.26 0.14
N ILE A 26 14.60 10.90 1.08
CA ILE A 26 13.46 11.70 1.52
C ILE A 26 13.15 11.40 2.98
N THR A 27 12.70 12.42 3.70
CA THR A 27 12.14 12.26 5.05
C THR A 27 10.72 12.79 5.03
N ILE A 28 9.76 11.96 5.44
CA ILE A 28 8.34 12.28 5.48
C ILE A 28 7.88 12.28 6.93
N GLU A 29 7.25 13.38 7.36
CA GLU A 29 6.70 13.54 8.69
C GLU A 29 5.20 13.21 8.70
N ARG A 30 4.70 12.76 9.84
CA ARG A 30 3.29 12.42 9.99
C ARG A 30 2.39 13.62 9.70
N GLY A 31 1.30 13.37 8.95
CA GLY A 31 0.30 14.39 8.63
C GLY A 31 0.71 15.37 7.53
N GLN A 32 1.88 15.19 6.91
CA GLN A 32 2.33 16.03 5.82
C GLN A 32 2.06 15.40 4.44
N VAL A 33 1.90 16.26 3.45
CA VAL A 33 1.80 15.90 2.03
C VAL A 33 3.08 16.30 1.33
N TYR A 34 3.74 15.34 0.69
CA TYR A 34 4.99 15.55 -0.05
C TYR A 34 4.77 15.41 -1.55
N GLY A 35 5.28 16.37 -2.32
CA GLY A 35 5.29 16.33 -3.77
C GLY A 35 6.67 15.93 -4.30
N LEU A 36 6.71 14.92 -5.18
CA LEU A 36 7.91 14.56 -5.92
C LEU A 36 7.79 15.13 -7.35
N ILE A 37 8.57 16.17 -7.64
CA ILE A 37 8.50 16.94 -8.89
C ILE A 37 9.77 16.71 -9.70
N GLY A 38 9.64 16.72 -11.01
CA GLY A 38 10.76 16.58 -11.94
C GLY A 38 10.31 16.21 -13.35
N PRO A 39 11.17 16.36 -14.36
CA PRO A 39 10.85 16.02 -15.75
C PRO A 39 10.58 14.53 -15.96
N ASN A 40 10.09 14.17 -17.14
CA ASN A 40 9.95 12.76 -17.52
C ASN A 40 11.35 12.12 -17.60
N GLY A 41 11.47 10.90 -17.09
CA GLY A 41 12.76 10.21 -17.00
C GLY A 41 13.59 10.53 -15.74
N ALA A 42 13.17 11.47 -14.89
CA ALA A 42 13.91 11.83 -13.65
C ALA A 42 13.89 10.74 -12.55
N GLY A 43 13.39 9.55 -12.83
CA GLY A 43 13.39 8.45 -11.85
C GLY A 43 12.22 8.44 -10.85
N LYS A 44 11.25 9.39 -10.94
CA LYS A 44 10.12 9.48 -10.00
C LYS A 44 9.37 8.15 -9.82
N THR A 45 8.96 7.54 -10.92
CA THR A 45 8.25 6.25 -10.91
C THR A 45 9.13 5.14 -10.35
N THR A 46 10.41 5.13 -10.68
CA THR A 46 11.39 4.17 -10.14
C THR A 46 11.50 4.31 -8.63
N PHE A 47 11.57 5.54 -8.12
CA PHE A 47 11.63 5.80 -6.68
C PHE A 47 10.36 5.32 -5.96
N PHE A 48 9.16 5.62 -6.49
CA PHE A 48 7.91 5.07 -5.97
C PHE A 48 7.87 3.53 -6.01
N ASN A 49 8.35 2.93 -7.09
CA ASN A 49 8.41 1.47 -7.22
C ASN A 49 9.36 0.83 -6.19
N VAL A 50 10.45 1.52 -5.84
CA VAL A 50 11.37 1.06 -4.80
C VAL A 50 10.72 1.16 -3.41
N ILE A 51 10.10 2.30 -3.06
CA ILE A 51 9.43 2.48 -1.77
C ILE A 51 8.30 1.46 -1.58
N THR A 52 7.59 1.13 -2.66
CA THR A 52 6.43 0.22 -2.63
C THR A 52 6.79 -1.25 -2.88
N GLY A 53 8.07 -1.61 -2.88
CA GLY A 53 8.55 -2.99 -2.98
C GLY A 53 8.39 -3.66 -4.35
N LEU A 54 8.08 -2.88 -5.41
CA LEU A 54 8.06 -3.38 -6.79
C LEU A 54 9.48 -3.56 -7.35
N TYR A 55 10.42 -2.74 -6.89
CA TYR A 55 11.83 -2.86 -7.23
C TYR A 55 12.67 -2.92 -5.96
N ILE A 56 13.62 -3.83 -5.92
CA ILE A 56 14.63 -3.89 -4.86
C ILE A 56 15.72 -2.87 -5.20
N PRO A 57 16.07 -1.93 -4.30
CA PRO A 57 17.18 -1.00 -4.51
C PRO A 57 18.53 -1.74 -4.48
N ASP A 58 19.54 -1.17 -5.13
CA ASP A 58 20.88 -1.73 -5.10
C ASP A 58 21.64 -1.28 -3.84
N SER A 59 21.30 -0.10 -3.31
CA SER A 59 21.84 0.43 -2.06
C SER A 59 20.83 1.35 -1.36
N GLY A 60 21.13 1.71 -0.11
CA GLY A 60 20.38 2.63 0.72
C GLY A 60 19.60 1.95 1.82
N THR A 61 18.94 2.76 2.65
CA THR A 61 18.22 2.31 3.84
C THR A 61 16.83 2.93 3.93
N PHE A 62 15.93 2.21 4.61
CA PHE A 62 14.59 2.68 4.93
C PHE A 62 14.32 2.54 6.41
N GLU A 63 13.61 3.52 6.96
CA GLU A 63 13.04 3.47 8.31
C GLU A 63 11.55 3.83 8.22
N LEU A 64 10.70 3.03 8.86
CA LEU A 64 9.27 3.26 8.95
C LEU A 64 8.86 3.33 10.42
N GLY A 65 8.29 4.46 10.84
CA GLY A 65 7.92 4.70 12.23
C GLY A 65 9.11 4.58 13.20
N GLY A 66 10.29 5.06 12.79
CA GLY A 66 11.54 5.00 13.58
C GLY A 66 12.19 3.63 13.68
N LYS A 67 11.72 2.62 12.93
CA LYS A 67 12.29 1.26 12.91
C LYS A 67 12.88 0.97 11.54
N PRO A 68 14.02 0.25 11.47
CA PRO A 68 14.56 -0.23 10.21
C PRO A 68 13.50 -1.03 9.45
N TYR A 69 13.33 -0.72 8.18
CA TYR A 69 12.35 -1.32 7.30
C TYR A 69 13.03 -1.74 5.99
N LYS A 70 12.65 -2.89 5.45
CA LYS A 70 13.14 -3.35 4.16
C LYS A 70 11.94 -3.68 3.26
N PRO A 71 11.66 -2.85 2.25
CA PRO A 71 10.63 -3.18 1.28
C PRO A 71 11.08 -4.43 0.50
N SER A 72 10.36 -5.54 0.68
CA SER A 72 10.70 -6.82 0.06
C SER A 72 9.70 -7.19 -1.04
N ALA A 73 8.43 -7.34 -0.67
CA ALA A 73 7.35 -7.66 -1.59
C ALA A 73 6.18 -6.70 -1.35
N VAL A 74 5.38 -6.43 -2.39
CA VAL A 74 4.27 -5.45 -2.34
C VAL A 74 3.30 -5.73 -1.19
N HIS A 75 2.99 -7.01 -0.93
CA HIS A 75 2.08 -7.37 0.16
C HIS A 75 2.68 -7.14 1.55
N GLU A 76 4.00 -7.31 1.74
CA GLU A 76 4.68 -6.99 2.99
C GLU A 76 4.74 -5.47 3.22
N VAL A 77 4.94 -4.70 2.16
CA VAL A 77 4.88 -3.24 2.18
C VAL A 77 3.48 -2.76 2.61
N ALA A 78 2.43 -3.37 2.06
CA ALA A 78 1.05 -3.08 2.45
C ALA A 78 0.76 -3.43 3.91
N LYS A 79 1.24 -4.57 4.41
CA LYS A 79 1.15 -4.96 5.83
C LYS A 79 1.88 -3.98 6.75
N ALA A 80 3.02 -3.45 6.31
CA ALA A 80 3.76 -2.42 7.05
C ALA A 80 3.05 -1.07 7.12
N GLY A 81 2.00 -0.86 6.33
CA GLY A 81 1.15 0.34 6.36
C GLY A 81 1.40 1.33 5.21
N ILE A 82 2.20 0.97 4.21
CA ILE A 82 2.41 1.78 3.01
C ILE A 82 1.44 1.30 1.94
N ALA A 83 0.48 2.15 1.57
CA ALA A 83 -0.44 1.88 0.47
C ALA A 83 -0.11 2.73 -0.76
N ARG A 84 -0.43 2.22 -1.94
CA ARG A 84 -0.26 2.92 -3.21
C ARG A 84 -1.53 2.85 -4.04
N THR A 85 -1.88 3.99 -4.63
CA THR A 85 -2.91 4.08 -5.66
C THR A 85 -2.27 3.75 -7.00
N PHE A 86 -2.79 2.75 -7.72
CA PHE A 86 -2.30 2.37 -9.04
C PHE A 86 -3.14 3.03 -10.13
N GLN A 87 -2.50 3.48 -11.21
CA GLN A 87 -3.18 4.07 -12.36
C GLN A 87 -3.99 3.03 -13.15
N ASN A 88 -3.44 1.80 -13.27
CA ASN A 88 -4.12 0.69 -13.91
C ASN A 88 -4.78 -0.16 -12.82
N ILE A 89 -6.06 0.05 -12.63
CA ILE A 89 -6.87 -0.69 -11.67
C ILE A 89 -7.19 -2.06 -12.30
N ARG A 90 -6.83 -3.13 -11.60
CA ARG A 90 -7.29 -4.48 -11.92
C ARG A 90 -8.32 -4.87 -10.88
N LEU A 91 -9.57 -4.81 -11.27
CA LEU A 91 -10.68 -5.30 -10.45
C LEU A 91 -10.91 -6.79 -10.75
N PHE A 92 -11.47 -7.48 -9.78
CA PHE A 92 -12.03 -8.81 -9.97
C PHE A 92 -13.39 -8.64 -10.65
N ALA A 93 -13.47 -8.92 -11.94
CA ALA A 93 -14.63 -8.63 -12.77
C ALA A 93 -15.91 -9.38 -12.35
N GLU A 94 -15.74 -10.55 -11.73
CA GLU A 94 -16.84 -11.39 -11.24
C GLU A 94 -17.32 -11.00 -9.82
N MET A 95 -16.68 -9.99 -9.21
CA MET A 95 -17.03 -9.49 -7.87
C MET A 95 -17.69 -8.12 -7.96
N THR A 96 -18.63 -7.87 -7.06
CA THR A 96 -19.24 -6.55 -6.89
C THR A 96 -18.22 -5.51 -6.44
N ALA A 97 -18.55 -4.22 -6.56
CA ALA A 97 -17.70 -3.14 -6.07
C ALA A 97 -17.45 -3.27 -4.55
N LEU A 98 -18.47 -3.69 -3.78
CA LEU A 98 -18.34 -3.94 -2.36
C LEU A 98 -17.32 -5.05 -2.06
N GLU A 99 -17.43 -6.19 -2.75
CA GLU A 99 -16.51 -7.33 -2.56
C GLU A 99 -15.07 -6.98 -2.95
N ASN A 100 -14.88 -6.23 -4.04
CA ASN A 100 -13.57 -5.72 -4.42
C ASN A 100 -12.92 -4.87 -3.33
N VAL A 101 -13.69 -3.99 -2.65
CA VAL A 101 -13.19 -3.19 -1.53
C VAL A 101 -12.93 -4.06 -0.30
N MET A 102 -13.78 -5.06 -0.04
CA MET A 102 -13.59 -6.01 1.07
C MET A 102 -12.29 -6.81 0.94
N VAL A 103 -11.89 -7.22 -0.28
CA VAL A 103 -10.60 -7.88 -0.53
C VAL A 103 -9.44 -7.04 -0.02
N GLY A 104 -9.48 -5.71 -0.21
CA GLY A 104 -8.45 -4.80 0.29
C GLY A 104 -8.30 -4.82 1.82
N ARG A 105 -9.35 -5.16 2.55
CA ARG A 105 -9.33 -5.28 4.01
C ARG A 105 -8.79 -6.61 4.52
N HIS A 106 -8.75 -7.63 3.68
CA HIS A 106 -8.30 -8.99 4.09
C HIS A 106 -6.91 -9.01 4.74
N VAL A 107 -6.02 -8.10 4.36
CA VAL A 107 -4.67 -7.93 4.97
C VAL A 107 -4.75 -7.61 6.48
N ARG A 108 -5.88 -7.09 6.96
CA ARG A 108 -6.12 -6.71 8.36
C ARG A 108 -7.08 -7.66 9.08
N SER A 109 -7.56 -8.71 8.41
CA SER A 109 -8.41 -9.74 9.01
C SER A 109 -7.57 -10.61 9.95
N GLN A 110 -8.13 -10.93 11.10
CA GLN A 110 -7.52 -11.81 12.11
C GLN A 110 -8.10 -13.23 12.07
N SER A 111 -9.18 -13.43 11.32
CA SER A 111 -9.84 -14.73 11.23
C SER A 111 -8.99 -15.71 10.41
N GLY A 112 -8.46 -16.72 11.09
CA GLY A 112 -7.71 -17.81 10.46
C GLY A 112 -8.60 -18.74 9.62
N LEU A 113 -7.95 -19.62 8.84
CA LEU A 113 -8.60 -20.61 7.97
C LEU A 113 -9.65 -21.47 8.70
N LEU A 114 -9.41 -21.81 9.97
CA LEU A 114 -10.34 -22.58 10.80
C LEU A 114 -11.62 -21.80 11.12
N GLY A 115 -11.55 -20.48 11.38
CA GLY A 115 -12.72 -19.63 11.59
C GLY A 115 -13.62 -19.53 10.35
N ALA A 116 -13.00 -19.47 9.18
CA ALA A 116 -13.70 -19.45 7.89
C ALA A 116 -14.42 -20.77 7.60
N ILE A 117 -13.78 -21.93 7.88
CA ILE A 117 -14.35 -23.28 7.65
C ILE A 117 -15.54 -23.54 8.57
N PHE A 118 -15.45 -23.19 9.84
CA PHE A 118 -16.48 -23.46 10.83
C PHE A 118 -17.53 -22.36 10.96
N ARG A 119 -17.43 -21.26 10.18
CA ARG A 119 -18.37 -20.12 10.22
C ARG A 119 -18.73 -19.69 11.66
N THR A 120 -17.71 -19.56 12.52
CA THR A 120 -17.90 -19.18 13.91
C THR A 120 -18.58 -17.82 14.02
N GLY A 121 -19.32 -17.56 15.10
CA GLY A 121 -19.97 -16.26 15.32
C GLY A 121 -19.01 -15.06 15.28
N GLY A 122 -17.75 -15.26 15.69
CA GLY A 122 -16.70 -14.26 15.56
C GLY A 122 -16.34 -13.97 14.11
N PHE A 123 -16.26 -14.98 13.25
CA PHE A 123 -16.03 -14.81 11.82
C PHE A 123 -17.14 -14.03 11.13
N GLN A 124 -18.41 -14.36 11.43
CA GLN A 124 -19.56 -13.64 10.87
C GLN A 124 -19.61 -12.18 11.31
N ALA A 125 -19.30 -11.89 12.58
CA ALA A 125 -19.21 -10.52 13.09
C ALA A 125 -18.08 -9.72 12.43
N GLU A 126 -16.92 -10.35 12.20
CA GLU A 126 -15.79 -9.72 11.50
C GLU A 126 -16.14 -9.46 10.03
N GLU A 127 -16.76 -10.40 9.34
CA GLU A 127 -17.20 -10.26 7.95
C GLU A 127 -18.22 -9.12 7.80
N ALA A 128 -19.20 -9.03 8.69
CA ALA A 128 -20.17 -7.93 8.72
C ALA A 128 -19.49 -6.57 8.96
N ALA A 129 -18.53 -6.49 9.86
CA ALA A 129 -17.79 -5.27 10.13
C ALA A 129 -16.90 -4.85 8.93
N ILE A 130 -16.35 -5.83 8.20
CA ILE A 130 -15.59 -5.58 6.96
C ILE A 130 -16.52 -5.03 5.88
N ALA A 131 -17.70 -5.64 5.68
CA ALA A 131 -18.69 -5.20 4.70
C ALA A 131 -19.21 -3.79 5.01
N GLN A 132 -19.54 -3.52 6.27
CA GLN A 132 -19.96 -2.19 6.71
C GLN A 132 -18.87 -1.14 6.42
N ARG A 133 -17.62 -1.45 6.76
CA ARG A 133 -16.53 -0.51 6.50
C ARG A 133 -16.25 -0.31 5.00
N ALA A 134 -16.42 -1.35 4.19
CA ALA A 134 -16.32 -1.25 2.74
C ALA A 134 -17.40 -0.33 2.17
N GLN A 135 -18.65 -0.45 2.65
CA GLN A 135 -19.74 0.43 2.25
C GLN A 135 -19.47 1.89 2.63
N GLU A 136 -19.01 2.16 3.86
CA GLU A 136 -18.63 3.50 4.29
C GLU A 136 -17.56 4.13 3.39
N LEU A 137 -16.58 3.33 2.94
CA LEU A 137 -15.54 3.80 2.04
C LEU A 137 -16.07 4.10 0.64
N LEU A 138 -16.98 3.27 0.10
CA LEU A 138 -17.65 3.53 -1.17
C LEU A 138 -18.52 4.80 -1.10
N ASP A 139 -19.22 5.02 0.01
CA ASP A 139 -20.00 6.22 0.26
C ASP A 139 -19.09 7.46 0.36
N TYR A 140 -17.96 7.34 1.06
CA TYR A 140 -16.98 8.42 1.20
C TYR A 140 -16.42 8.89 -0.15
N VAL A 141 -16.19 7.97 -1.10
CA VAL A 141 -15.73 8.32 -2.45
C VAL A 141 -16.88 8.61 -3.42
N GLY A 142 -18.14 8.61 -2.96
CA GLY A 142 -19.33 8.99 -3.74
C GLY A 142 -19.86 7.93 -4.70
N ILE A 143 -19.44 6.66 -4.57
CA ILE A 143 -19.89 5.55 -5.43
C ILE A 143 -20.66 4.46 -4.67
N GLY A 144 -21.10 4.73 -3.43
CA GLY A 144 -21.82 3.75 -2.61
C GLY A 144 -23.07 3.15 -3.25
N ARG A 145 -23.76 3.92 -4.12
CA ARG A 145 -24.91 3.42 -4.90
C ARG A 145 -24.57 2.27 -5.87
N TYR A 146 -23.30 2.09 -6.18
CA TYR A 146 -22.81 1.04 -7.09
C TYR A 146 -22.23 -0.16 -6.33
N ALA A 147 -22.38 -0.24 -5.03
CA ALA A 147 -21.81 -1.29 -4.17
C ALA A 147 -22.17 -2.72 -4.63
N ALA A 148 -23.37 -2.91 -5.17
CA ALA A 148 -23.88 -4.21 -5.63
C ALA A 148 -23.57 -4.56 -7.11
N TYR A 149 -22.85 -3.69 -7.80
CA TYR A 149 -22.48 -3.91 -9.21
C TYR A 149 -21.05 -4.38 -9.34
#